data_7039546407459a73d681503c9fa229e0
#
_entry.id   7039546407459a73d681503c9fa229e0
#
_cell.length_a   1.000
_cell.length_b   1.000
_cell.length_c   1.000
_cell.angle_alpha   90.00
_cell.angle_beta   90.00
_cell.angle_gamma   90.00
#
_symmetry.space_group_name_H-M   'P 1'
#
loop_
_entity.id
_entity.type
_entity.pdbx_description
1 polymer ?
#
loop_
_entity_poly.entity_id
_entity_poly.type
_entity_poly.pdbx_seq_one_letter_code
_entity_poly.pdbx_strand_id
1 'polypeptide(L)'
;FNEYLDYIKMLREMGIEPEGDAMLVPKDFTAMHNHTVGLYNQFVEERRKLEDKKKRKQLESEFKLREGMDKTINGYAFHVPRKVAELIYEGKKLHHCVSSYTDKHFKGDALIVFVRLSNQPKKPLYTLEIRQGKIAQFRGKYNQDVPAEVWDIAKEWMKQTKLVPKAA
;
A
#
# COMPACT_ATOMS: atom_id res chain seq x y z
N PHE A 1 15.78 -32.33 21.86
CA PHE A 1 14.34 -32.60 22.06
C PHE A 1 13.45 -31.54 21.41
N ASN A 2 13.82 -30.27 21.46
CA ASN A 2 13.05 -29.20 20.85
C ASN A 2 13.06 -29.26 19.30
N GLU A 3 14.20 -29.57 18.69
CA GLU A 3 14.34 -29.60 17.23
C GLU A 3 13.42 -30.63 16.54
N TYR A 4 13.19 -31.77 17.18
CA TYR A 4 12.27 -32.80 16.68
C TYR A 4 10.81 -32.29 16.73
N LEU A 5 10.41 -31.65 17.81
CA LEU A 5 9.07 -31.08 17.94
C LEU A 5 8.87 -29.95 16.94
N ASP A 6 9.88 -29.11 16.73
CA ASP A 6 9.84 -28.04 15.74
C ASP A 6 9.74 -28.58 14.31
N TYR A 7 10.47 -29.65 14.01
CA TYR A 7 10.38 -30.36 12.73
C TYR A 7 8.95 -30.87 12.46
N ILE A 8 8.35 -31.59 13.40
CA ILE A 8 6.97 -32.11 13.27
C ILE A 8 5.96 -30.97 13.14
N LYS A 9 6.14 -29.90 13.91
CA LYS A 9 5.29 -28.72 13.86
C LYS A 9 5.34 -28.03 12.48
N MET A 10 6.53 -27.82 11.94
CA MET A 10 6.70 -27.23 10.61
C MET A 10 6.02 -28.06 9.52
N LEU A 11 6.15 -29.39 9.55
CA LEU A 11 5.46 -30.26 8.59
C LEU A 11 3.94 -30.09 8.66
N ARG A 12 3.36 -30.12 9.86
CA ARG A 12 1.91 -29.97 10.06
C ARG A 12 1.40 -28.60 9.63
N GLU A 13 2.13 -27.54 9.92
CA GLU A 13 1.76 -26.19 9.48
C GLU A 13 1.79 -26.04 7.94
N MET A 14 2.64 -26.79 7.25
CA MET A 14 2.65 -26.91 5.79
C MET A 14 1.55 -27.86 5.25
N GLY A 15 0.73 -28.47 6.12
CA GLY A 15 -0.29 -29.44 5.73
C GLY A 15 0.24 -30.83 5.43
N ILE A 16 1.47 -31.15 5.88
CA ILE A 16 2.11 -32.45 5.70
C ILE A 16 1.98 -33.23 7.01
N GLU A 17 1.16 -34.28 7.03
CA GLU A 17 1.16 -35.19 8.14
C GLU A 17 2.36 -36.15 8.03
N PRO A 18 3.24 -36.19 9.05
CA PRO A 18 4.41 -37.05 9.02
C PRO A 18 4.00 -38.52 9.19
N GLU A 19 4.25 -39.32 8.17
CA GLU A 19 3.92 -40.75 8.13
C GLU A 19 5.16 -41.59 7.76
N GLY A 20 5.24 -42.76 8.34
CA GLY A 20 6.31 -43.74 8.07
C GLY A 20 7.67 -43.39 8.69
N ASP A 21 8.52 -44.41 8.80
CA ASP A 21 9.82 -44.30 9.48
C ASP A 21 10.76 -43.28 8.84
N ALA A 22 10.65 -43.04 7.54
CA ALA A 22 11.50 -42.08 6.83
C ALA A 22 11.26 -40.65 7.29
N MET A 23 10.04 -40.29 7.70
CA MET A 23 9.69 -38.96 8.22
C MET A 23 9.75 -38.91 9.74
N LEU A 24 9.29 -39.97 10.43
CA LEU A 24 9.22 -39.99 11.89
C LEU A 24 10.57 -40.26 12.55
N VAL A 25 11.42 -41.08 11.92
CA VAL A 25 12.75 -41.44 12.44
C VAL A 25 13.77 -41.41 11.28
N PRO A 26 14.03 -40.21 10.70
CA PRO A 26 14.93 -40.10 9.55
C PRO A 26 16.35 -40.51 9.94
N LYS A 27 17.03 -41.23 9.03
CA LYS A 27 18.42 -41.71 9.24
C LYS A 27 19.41 -40.58 9.50
N ASP A 28 19.20 -39.45 8.84
CA ASP A 28 19.93 -38.18 9.08
C ASP A 28 18.92 -37.10 9.45
N PHE A 29 18.65 -36.99 10.76
CA PHE A 29 17.69 -36.02 11.29
C PHE A 29 18.14 -34.58 11.00
N THR A 30 19.43 -34.28 11.13
CA THR A 30 19.96 -32.93 10.92
C THR A 30 19.75 -32.46 9.48
N ALA A 31 20.05 -33.29 8.50
CA ALA A 31 19.80 -32.97 7.09
C ALA A 31 18.30 -32.81 6.80
N MET A 32 17.45 -33.67 7.34
CA MET A 32 15.99 -33.60 7.16
C MET A 32 15.41 -32.35 7.82
N HIS A 33 15.82 -32.04 9.04
CA HIS A 33 15.39 -30.81 9.74
C HIS A 33 15.77 -29.55 8.95
N ASN A 34 17.04 -29.43 8.52
CA ASN A 34 17.50 -28.27 7.76
C ASN A 34 16.77 -28.12 6.42
N HIS A 35 16.51 -29.21 5.74
CA HIS A 35 15.70 -29.21 4.50
C HIS A 35 14.28 -28.70 4.78
N THR A 36 13.64 -29.20 5.85
CA THR A 36 12.29 -28.81 6.24
C THR A 36 12.22 -27.34 6.65
N VAL A 37 13.22 -26.83 7.36
CA VAL A 37 13.34 -25.37 7.67
C VAL A 37 13.34 -24.53 6.39
N GLY A 38 14.09 -24.95 5.37
CA GLY A 38 14.12 -24.27 4.07
C GLY A 38 12.76 -24.21 3.40
N LEU A 39 12.05 -25.34 3.34
CA LEU A 39 10.70 -25.43 2.78
C LEU A 39 9.68 -24.60 3.58
N TYR A 40 9.75 -24.67 4.89
CA TYR A 40 8.88 -23.91 5.79
C TYR A 40 9.04 -22.40 5.63
N ASN A 41 10.27 -21.91 5.51
CA ASN A 41 10.53 -20.49 5.27
C ASN A 41 9.93 -20.02 3.94
N GLN A 42 10.02 -20.80 2.87
CA GLN A 42 9.39 -20.51 1.59
C GLN A 42 7.85 -20.49 1.72
N PHE A 43 7.27 -21.47 2.39
CA PHE A 43 5.82 -21.55 2.64
C PHE A 43 5.29 -20.32 3.41
N VAL A 44 5.99 -19.91 4.47
CA VAL A 44 5.61 -18.71 5.27
C VAL A 44 5.69 -17.43 4.42
N GLU A 45 6.73 -17.29 3.60
CA GLU A 45 6.87 -16.12 2.72
C GLU A 45 5.76 -16.06 1.66
N GLU A 46 5.43 -17.16 1.03
CA GLU A 46 4.34 -17.24 0.03
C GLU A 46 2.98 -16.94 0.67
N ARG A 47 2.71 -17.48 1.85
CA ARG A 47 1.49 -17.22 2.61
C ARG A 47 1.34 -15.76 2.96
N ARG A 48 2.41 -15.13 3.43
CA ARG A 48 2.43 -13.68 3.70
C ARG A 48 2.15 -12.85 2.46
N LYS A 49 2.75 -13.19 1.31
CA LYS A 49 2.48 -12.50 0.03
C LYS A 49 1.01 -12.62 -0.39
N LEU A 50 0.39 -13.77 -0.18
CA LEU A 50 -1.03 -14.00 -0.48
C LEU A 50 -1.95 -13.21 0.46
N GLU A 51 -1.65 -13.17 1.76
CA GLU A 51 -2.40 -12.40 2.76
C GLU A 51 -2.32 -10.89 2.46
N ASP A 52 -1.13 -10.38 2.16
CA ASP A 52 -0.93 -8.98 1.74
C ASP A 52 -1.71 -8.64 0.47
N LYS A 53 -1.75 -9.55 -0.50
CA LYS A 53 -2.52 -9.38 -1.74
C LYS A 53 -4.04 -9.35 -1.48
N LYS A 54 -4.54 -10.22 -0.60
CA LYS A 54 -5.96 -10.23 -0.21
C LYS A 54 -6.33 -8.94 0.52
N LYS A 55 -5.51 -8.52 1.49
CA LYS A 55 -5.72 -7.27 2.24
C LYS A 55 -5.78 -6.06 1.30
N ARG A 56 -4.85 -5.97 0.35
CA ARG A 56 -4.85 -4.90 -0.66
C ARG A 56 -6.12 -4.88 -1.50
N LYS A 57 -6.55 -6.03 -2.00
CA LYS A 57 -7.79 -6.15 -2.78
C LYS A 57 -9.02 -5.74 -1.98
N GLN A 58 -9.09 -6.13 -0.71
CA GLN A 58 -10.18 -5.73 0.17
C GLN A 58 -10.23 -4.21 0.34
N LEU A 59 -9.10 -3.57 0.69
CA LEU A 59 -9.00 -2.12 0.82
C LEU A 59 -9.43 -1.40 -0.47
N GLU A 60 -8.96 -1.87 -1.62
CA GLU A 60 -9.31 -1.28 -2.91
C GLU A 60 -10.81 -1.43 -3.23
N SER A 61 -11.44 -2.55 -2.83
CA SER A 61 -12.88 -2.78 -3.05
C SER A 61 -13.79 -1.95 -2.15
N GLU A 62 -13.32 -1.59 -0.97
CA GLU A 62 -14.04 -0.76 0.01
C GLU A 62 -13.97 0.73 -0.31
N PHE A 63 -13.03 1.14 -1.18
CA PHE A 63 -12.79 2.53 -1.52
C PHE A 63 -13.92 3.14 -2.35
N LYS A 64 -14.61 4.12 -1.77
CA LYS A 64 -15.69 4.86 -2.42
C LYS A 64 -15.19 6.20 -2.96
N LEU A 65 -14.79 6.22 -4.22
CA LEU A 65 -14.43 7.45 -4.90
C LEU A 65 -15.68 8.22 -5.32
N ARG A 66 -15.71 9.54 -5.09
CA ARG A 66 -16.74 10.42 -5.65
C ARG A 66 -16.46 10.62 -7.14
N GLU A 67 -17.52 10.60 -7.94
CA GLU A 67 -17.40 10.93 -9.37
C GLU A 67 -16.86 12.36 -9.57
N GLY A 68 -16.07 12.55 -10.63
CA GLY A 68 -15.56 13.85 -11.02
C GLY A 68 -14.43 14.43 -10.16
N MET A 69 -13.79 13.61 -9.32
CA MET A 69 -12.63 14.06 -8.54
C MET A 69 -11.35 14.18 -9.38
N ASP A 70 -11.15 13.30 -10.35
CA ASP A 70 -10.06 13.44 -11.31
C ASP A 70 -10.35 14.60 -12.26
N LYS A 71 -9.57 15.68 -12.21
CA LYS A 71 -9.76 16.91 -13.00
C LYS A 71 -8.45 17.51 -13.41
N THR A 72 -8.49 18.27 -14.50
CA THR A 72 -7.37 19.13 -14.92
C THR A 72 -7.77 20.59 -14.73
N ILE A 73 -6.95 21.36 -14.03
CA ILE A 73 -7.16 22.78 -13.74
C ILE A 73 -5.84 23.52 -13.96
N ASN A 74 -5.85 24.57 -14.77
CA ASN A 74 -4.71 25.44 -15.03
C ASN A 74 -3.39 24.68 -15.30
N GLY A 75 -3.44 23.65 -16.14
CA GLY A 75 -2.27 22.89 -16.54
C GLY A 75 -1.84 21.80 -15.55
N TYR A 76 -2.58 21.59 -14.45
CA TYR A 76 -2.33 20.53 -13.47
C TYR A 76 -3.45 19.49 -13.49
N ALA A 77 -3.07 18.21 -13.58
CA ALA A 77 -3.96 17.06 -13.46
C ALA A 77 -3.98 16.57 -12.02
N PHE A 78 -5.18 16.51 -11.44
CA PHE A 78 -5.46 15.96 -10.11
C PHE A 78 -5.98 14.55 -10.27
N HIS A 79 -5.33 13.58 -9.65
CA HIS A 79 -5.67 12.17 -9.72
C HIS A 79 -5.78 11.58 -8.31
N VAL A 80 -6.90 10.93 -8.03
CA VAL A 80 -7.13 10.21 -6.76
C VAL A 80 -6.77 8.75 -6.97
N PRO A 81 -5.74 8.22 -6.28
CA PRO A 81 -5.31 6.83 -6.45
C PRO A 81 -6.42 5.83 -6.08
N ARG A 82 -6.58 4.81 -6.90
CA ARG A 82 -7.58 3.74 -6.73
C ARG A 82 -6.95 2.39 -6.38
N LYS A 83 -5.63 2.30 -6.46
CA LYS A 83 -4.86 1.08 -6.16
C LYS A 83 -3.73 1.35 -5.18
N VAL A 84 -3.49 0.41 -4.29
CA VAL A 84 -2.37 0.47 -3.34
C VAL A 84 -1.03 0.62 -4.07
N ALA A 85 -0.89 0.00 -5.23
CA ALA A 85 0.32 0.09 -6.06
C ALA A 85 0.66 1.53 -6.51
N GLU A 86 -0.35 2.39 -6.71
CA GLU A 86 -0.15 3.79 -7.09
C GLU A 86 0.50 4.58 -5.95
N LEU A 87 0.04 4.38 -4.70
CA LEU A 87 0.64 5.02 -3.52
C LEU A 87 2.09 4.57 -3.29
N ILE A 88 2.37 3.27 -3.49
CA ILE A 88 3.71 2.72 -3.38
C ILE A 88 4.63 3.32 -4.45
N TYR A 89 4.15 3.40 -5.70
CA TYR A 89 4.91 3.99 -6.81
C TYR A 89 5.23 5.47 -6.56
N GLU A 90 4.23 6.25 -6.14
CA GLU A 90 4.36 7.67 -5.85
C GLU A 90 5.40 7.91 -4.74
N GLY A 91 5.32 7.18 -3.62
CA GLY A 91 6.27 7.27 -2.52
C GLY A 91 7.70 6.95 -2.95
N LYS A 92 7.90 5.93 -3.78
CA LYS A 92 9.22 5.58 -4.32
C LYS A 92 9.79 6.67 -5.23
N LYS A 93 8.96 7.27 -6.09
CA LYS A 93 9.40 8.29 -7.06
C LYS A 93 9.66 9.64 -6.42
N LEU A 94 8.85 10.03 -5.45
CA LEU A 94 9.00 11.32 -4.76
C LEU A 94 9.84 11.24 -3.48
N HIS A 95 10.29 10.04 -3.10
CA HIS A 95 11.10 9.82 -1.89
C HIS A 95 10.45 10.38 -0.62
N HIS A 96 9.17 10.07 -0.42
CA HIS A 96 8.42 10.41 0.79
C HIS A 96 7.48 9.28 1.23
N CYS A 97 6.93 9.37 2.43
CA CYS A 97 6.25 8.26 3.10
C CYS A 97 4.77 8.07 2.72
N VAL A 98 4.29 8.53 1.55
CA VAL A 98 2.86 8.43 1.18
C VAL A 98 2.34 7.00 1.17
N SER A 99 3.18 6.00 0.93
CA SER A 99 2.78 4.59 1.02
C SER A 99 2.29 4.17 2.41
N SER A 100 2.71 4.85 3.48
CA SER A 100 2.22 4.60 4.85
C SER A 100 0.78 5.07 5.08
N TYR A 101 0.25 5.88 4.17
CA TYR A 101 -1.13 6.38 4.22
C TYR A 101 -2.16 5.48 3.54
N THR A 102 -1.75 4.30 3.06
CA THR A 102 -2.62 3.38 2.33
C THR A 102 -3.92 3.09 3.08
N ASP A 103 -3.84 2.61 4.33
CA ASP A 103 -5.03 2.29 5.12
C ASP A 103 -5.92 3.52 5.34
N LYS A 104 -5.34 4.69 5.65
CA LYS A 104 -6.08 5.93 5.87
C LYS A 104 -6.81 6.41 4.61
N HIS A 105 -6.14 6.29 3.45
CA HIS A 105 -6.71 6.70 2.17
C HIS A 105 -7.91 5.84 1.79
N PHE A 106 -7.75 4.52 1.80
CA PHE A 106 -8.81 3.59 1.37
C PHE A 106 -9.97 3.49 2.37
N LYS A 107 -9.74 3.74 3.66
CA LYS A 107 -10.79 3.82 4.70
C LYS A 107 -11.48 5.18 4.77
N GLY A 108 -10.95 6.21 4.10
CA GLY A 108 -11.54 7.54 4.07
C GLY A 108 -11.13 8.48 5.21
N ASP A 109 -10.15 8.10 6.05
CA ASP A 109 -9.63 8.96 7.14
C ASP A 109 -8.77 10.10 6.61
N ALA A 110 -8.13 9.89 5.45
CA ALA A 110 -7.39 10.91 4.72
C ALA A 110 -7.56 10.67 3.22
N LEU A 111 -7.71 11.71 2.42
CA LEU A 111 -7.72 11.62 0.97
C LEU A 111 -6.36 12.02 0.44
N ILE A 112 -5.70 11.12 -0.27
CA ILE A 112 -4.47 11.40 -1.01
C ILE A 112 -4.83 11.72 -2.46
N VAL A 113 -4.21 12.76 -3.00
CA VAL A 113 -4.39 13.21 -4.38
C VAL A 113 -3.02 13.48 -5.00
N PHE A 114 -2.78 12.91 -6.16
CA PHE A 114 -1.57 13.19 -6.94
C PHE A 114 -1.81 14.40 -7.82
N VAL A 115 -0.90 15.35 -7.79
CA VAL A 115 -0.95 16.56 -8.60
C VAL A 115 0.22 16.53 -9.57
N ARG A 116 -0.06 16.57 -10.88
CA ARG A 116 0.91 16.38 -11.94
C ARG A 116 0.71 17.41 -13.03
N LEU A 117 1.72 17.67 -13.83
CA LEU A 117 1.52 18.48 -15.03
C LEU A 117 0.59 17.75 -16.01
N SER A 118 -0.40 18.43 -16.58
CA SER A 118 -1.38 17.84 -17.48
C SER A 118 -0.75 17.26 -18.76
N ASN A 119 0.37 17.80 -19.20
CA ASN A 119 1.15 17.31 -20.34
C ASN A 119 2.12 16.16 -19.95
N GLN A 120 2.27 15.85 -18.67
CA GLN A 120 3.09 14.76 -18.13
C GLN A 120 2.33 13.96 -17.04
N PRO A 121 1.14 13.41 -17.34
CA PRO A 121 0.24 12.84 -16.32
C PRO A 121 0.77 11.58 -15.63
N LYS A 122 1.79 10.93 -16.23
CA LYS A 122 2.43 9.74 -15.67
C LYS A 122 3.61 10.07 -14.75
N LYS A 123 4.09 11.33 -14.75
CA LYS A 123 5.27 11.73 -13.98
C LYS A 123 4.85 12.32 -12.62
N PRO A 124 5.18 11.66 -11.51
CA PRO A 124 4.95 12.21 -10.18
C PRO A 124 5.56 13.60 -10.00
N LEU A 125 4.82 14.51 -9.38
CA LEU A 125 5.26 15.87 -9.13
C LEU A 125 4.98 16.29 -7.70
N TYR A 126 3.69 16.30 -7.28
CA TYR A 126 3.29 16.66 -5.94
C TYR A 126 2.25 15.69 -5.40
N THR A 127 2.24 15.53 -4.07
CA THR A 127 1.23 14.76 -3.33
C THR A 127 0.52 15.66 -2.35
N LEU A 128 -0.81 15.70 -2.46
CA LEU A 128 -1.72 16.47 -1.61
C LEU A 128 -2.43 15.50 -0.66
N GLU A 129 -2.44 15.82 0.63
CA GLU A 129 -3.21 15.13 1.65
C GLU A 129 -4.32 16.03 2.18
N ILE A 130 -5.55 15.53 2.19
CA ILE A 130 -6.72 16.23 2.69
C ILE A 130 -7.32 15.44 3.85
N ARG A 131 -7.53 16.11 4.98
CA ARG A 131 -8.24 15.58 6.15
C ARG A 131 -9.34 16.54 6.55
N GLN A 132 -10.52 16.02 6.81
CA GLN A 132 -11.68 16.81 7.27
C GLN A 132 -11.92 18.08 6.42
N GLY A 133 -11.79 17.94 5.10
CA GLY A 133 -11.99 19.06 4.16
C GLY A 133 -10.90 20.14 4.16
N LYS A 134 -9.76 19.90 4.79
CA LYS A 134 -8.62 20.83 4.82
C LYS A 134 -7.37 20.17 4.25
N ILE A 135 -6.50 20.95 3.63
CA ILE A 135 -5.18 20.50 3.22
C ILE A 135 -4.35 20.28 4.48
N ALA A 136 -3.99 19.02 4.75
CA ALA A 136 -3.13 18.64 5.87
C ALA A 136 -1.65 18.70 5.49
N GLN A 137 -1.32 18.25 4.27
CA GLN A 137 0.03 18.31 3.71
C GLN A 137 -0.05 18.49 2.19
N PHE A 138 0.93 19.22 1.63
CA PHE A 138 1.14 19.33 0.19
C PHE A 138 2.64 19.40 -0.07
N ARG A 139 3.20 18.34 -0.65
CA ARG A 139 4.65 18.15 -0.74
C ARG A 139 5.06 17.63 -2.12
N GLY A 140 6.25 18.06 -2.54
CA GLY A 140 6.95 17.54 -3.71
C GLY A 140 8.00 16.48 -3.35
N LYS A 141 8.89 16.22 -4.30
CA LYS A 141 9.99 15.27 -4.12
C LYS A 141 10.85 15.64 -2.90
N TYR A 142 11.26 14.63 -2.11
CA TYR A 142 12.00 14.82 -0.85
C TYR A 142 11.32 15.77 0.15
N ASN A 143 9.98 15.78 0.16
CA ASN A 143 9.15 16.66 0.99
C ASN A 143 9.37 18.16 0.75
N GLN A 144 9.85 18.53 -0.43
CA GLN A 144 10.00 19.95 -0.81
C GLN A 144 8.66 20.67 -0.79
N ASP A 145 8.71 21.94 -0.48
CA ASP A 145 7.54 22.81 -0.51
C ASP A 145 7.01 23.01 -1.93
N VAL A 146 5.70 23.16 -2.03
CA VAL A 146 4.98 23.39 -3.28
C VAL A 146 4.81 24.90 -3.49
N PRO A 147 4.99 25.41 -4.73
CA PRO A 147 4.80 26.84 -5.02
C PRO A 147 3.40 27.34 -4.64
N ALA A 148 3.30 28.59 -4.19
CA ALA A 148 2.04 29.21 -3.73
C ALA A 148 0.94 29.16 -4.80
N GLU A 149 1.29 29.38 -6.07
CA GLU A 149 0.37 29.29 -7.20
C GLU A 149 -0.29 27.91 -7.32
N VAL A 150 0.43 26.84 -7.05
CA VAL A 150 -0.09 25.47 -7.10
C VAL A 150 -1.01 25.18 -5.91
N TRP A 151 -0.74 25.80 -4.75
CA TRP A 151 -1.65 25.79 -3.60
C TRP A 151 -3.01 26.39 -3.94
N ASP A 152 -3.03 27.51 -4.67
CA ASP A 152 -4.27 28.16 -5.06
C ASP A 152 -5.06 27.33 -6.08
N ILE A 153 -4.37 26.66 -7.01
CA ILE A 153 -4.98 25.70 -7.93
C ILE A 153 -5.55 24.49 -7.16
N ALA A 154 -4.86 23.99 -6.13
CA ALA A 154 -5.36 22.88 -5.30
C ALA A 154 -6.62 23.30 -4.51
N LYS A 155 -6.68 24.52 -3.98
CA LYS A 155 -7.88 25.06 -3.32
C LYS A 155 -9.05 25.19 -4.30
N GLU A 156 -8.79 25.60 -5.54
CA GLU A 156 -9.82 25.67 -6.59
C GLU A 156 -10.35 24.27 -6.94
N TRP A 157 -9.44 23.29 -7.06
CA TRP A 157 -9.83 21.88 -7.25
C TRP A 157 -10.72 21.38 -6.09
N MET A 158 -10.38 21.69 -4.84
CA MET A 158 -11.20 21.32 -3.67
C MET A 158 -12.59 21.94 -3.73
N LYS A 159 -12.74 23.20 -4.15
CA LYS A 159 -14.04 23.86 -4.33
C LYS A 159 -14.87 23.14 -5.41
N GLN A 160 -14.27 22.87 -6.55
CA GLN A 160 -14.94 22.21 -7.68
C GLN A 160 -15.34 20.75 -7.38
N THR A 161 -14.64 20.08 -6.48
CA THR A 161 -14.95 18.71 -6.05
C THR A 161 -15.83 18.65 -4.78
N LYS A 162 -16.25 19.80 -4.28
CA LYS A 162 -17.09 19.95 -3.05
C LYS A 162 -16.45 19.28 -1.83
N LEU A 163 -15.12 19.30 -1.73
CA LEU A 163 -14.37 18.78 -0.57
C LEU A 163 -14.25 19.82 0.56
N VAL A 164 -14.52 21.06 0.27
CA VAL A 164 -14.57 22.14 1.31
C VAL A 164 -15.82 21.90 2.15
N PRO A 165 -15.73 21.89 3.51
CA PRO A 165 -16.91 21.86 4.35
C PRO A 165 -17.85 22.97 3.90
N LYS A 166 -19.16 22.66 3.75
CA LYS A 166 -20.16 23.72 3.60
C LYS A 166 -19.99 24.63 4.80
N ALA A 167 -19.76 25.93 4.54
CA ALA A 167 -19.80 26.94 5.61
C ALA A 167 -21.10 26.71 6.38
N ALA A 168 -20.96 26.58 7.69
CA ALA A 168 -22.11 26.46 8.58
C ALA A 168 -22.93 27.73 8.54
#